data_3c7cfc68f6ce83d31f7447b3f7fa05d1
#
_entry.id   3c7cfc68f6ce83d31f7447b3f7fa05d1
#
_cell.length_a   1.000
_cell.length_b   1.000
_cell.length_c   1.000
_cell.angle_alpha   90.00
_cell.angle_beta   90.00
_cell.angle_gamma   90.00
#
_symmetry.space_group_name_H-M   'P 1'
#
loop_
_entity.id
_entity.type
_entity.pdbx_description
1 polymer ?
#
loop_
_entity_poly.entity_id
_entity_poly.type
_entity_poly.pdbx_seq_one_letter_code
_entity_poly.pdbx_strand_id
1 'polypeptide(L)'
;MIARMGEQPTGWRIVVIAVVLPIAEPVIAALREMGHDVVAWVLPRRPQLRDRPTPPWGETTDKTAPQGVNVILARDKADLAPLLRGLEPDVVITWGFPWKLPPDALDVPRYGSVNLHPAPLPRHRGPIPMSWALREGDTEFFVTWHRMDADLDTGPILAQTSVPILDEETTIFEMGPRVLQASIDLLPRVLERLAAGDPGEPQPTEGASWAGFFEEDYATIDWSRTAREIHNQVRAWAIAFQTEPVDGPFADLDGKRVKVKRTSLTDPGDGSPAHETGDGQIWIVETEEPAS
;
A
#
# COMPACT_ATOMS: atom_id res chain seq x y z
N MET A 1 -5.77 27.01 -27.52
CA MET A 1 -7.13 26.42 -27.50
C MET A 1 -7.24 25.74 -26.15
N ILE A 2 -7.89 26.37 -25.17
CA ILE A 2 -8.05 25.85 -23.80
C ILE A 2 -9.04 24.67 -23.93
N ALA A 3 -8.55 23.45 -23.72
CA ALA A 3 -9.42 22.29 -23.61
C ALA A 3 -10.43 22.58 -22.48
N ARG A 4 -11.72 22.53 -22.77
CA ARG A 4 -12.77 22.54 -21.75
C ARG A 4 -12.46 21.35 -20.82
N MET A 5 -12.21 21.64 -19.55
CA MET A 5 -12.26 20.58 -18.53
C MET A 5 -13.62 19.92 -18.66
N GLY A 6 -13.63 18.64 -19.02
CA GLY A 6 -14.88 17.88 -19.12
C GLY A 6 -15.60 17.89 -17.79
N GLU A 7 -16.93 17.81 -17.80
CA GLU A 7 -17.69 17.60 -16.58
C GLU A 7 -17.21 16.30 -15.91
N GLN A 8 -16.94 16.38 -14.62
CA GLN A 8 -16.54 15.20 -13.84
C GLN A 8 -17.66 14.14 -13.93
N PRO A 9 -17.33 12.86 -14.19
CA PRO A 9 -18.34 11.82 -14.20
C PRO A 9 -18.99 11.72 -12.83
N THR A 10 -20.31 11.58 -12.81
CA THR A 10 -21.09 11.40 -11.57
C THR A 10 -22.05 10.23 -11.71
N GLY A 11 -22.55 9.72 -10.58
CA GLY A 11 -23.58 8.68 -10.58
C GLY A 11 -23.09 7.29 -10.96
N TRP A 12 -21.77 7.06 -11.02
CA TRP A 12 -21.23 5.72 -11.30
C TRP A 12 -21.46 4.79 -10.13
N ARG A 13 -21.70 3.54 -10.45
CA ARG A 13 -21.73 2.42 -9.50
C ARG A 13 -20.30 1.91 -9.32
N ILE A 14 -19.75 2.07 -8.13
CA ILE A 14 -18.34 1.73 -7.85
C ILE A 14 -18.29 0.59 -6.82
N VAL A 15 -17.46 -0.39 -7.09
CA VAL A 15 -17.04 -1.41 -6.12
C VAL A 15 -15.63 -1.11 -5.68
N VAL A 16 -15.42 -0.99 -4.38
CA VAL A 16 -14.09 -0.84 -3.76
C VAL A 16 -13.63 -2.20 -3.26
N ILE A 17 -12.43 -2.62 -3.65
CA ILE A 17 -11.79 -3.85 -3.19
C ILE A 17 -10.52 -3.49 -2.43
N ALA A 18 -10.55 -3.56 -1.11
CA ALA A 18 -9.43 -3.17 -0.27
C ALA A 18 -9.40 -4.01 1.01
N VAL A 19 -8.19 -4.31 1.50
CA VAL A 19 -8.02 -5.22 2.66
C VAL A 19 -8.17 -4.55 4.02
N VAL A 20 -8.13 -3.22 4.10
CA VAL A 20 -8.08 -2.49 5.37
C VAL A 20 -9.03 -1.30 5.40
N LEU A 21 -9.73 -1.14 6.52
CA LEU A 21 -10.70 -0.06 6.74
C LEU A 21 -10.07 1.34 6.66
N PRO A 22 -8.91 1.64 7.29
CA PRO A 22 -8.29 2.96 7.22
C PRO A 22 -7.99 3.46 5.80
N ILE A 23 -7.95 2.56 4.82
CA ILE A 23 -7.77 2.87 3.41
C ILE A 23 -9.14 2.98 2.71
N ALA A 24 -10.01 2.00 2.91
CA ALA A 24 -11.28 1.92 2.22
C ALA A 24 -12.23 3.07 2.57
N GLU A 25 -12.34 3.43 3.84
CA GLU A 25 -13.29 4.45 4.31
C GLU A 25 -13.04 5.83 3.69
N PRO A 26 -11.81 6.42 3.73
CA PRO A 26 -11.55 7.72 3.11
C PRO A 26 -11.76 7.71 1.59
N VAL A 27 -11.38 6.62 0.90
CA VAL A 27 -11.61 6.49 -0.55
C VAL A 27 -13.11 6.42 -0.85
N ILE A 28 -13.88 5.65 -0.08
CA ILE A 28 -15.35 5.57 -0.23
C ILE A 28 -16.00 6.93 0.03
N ALA A 29 -15.56 7.65 1.06
CA ALA A 29 -16.05 8.99 1.37
C ALA A 29 -15.80 9.96 0.21
N ALA A 30 -14.56 10.01 -0.30
CA ALA A 30 -14.20 10.86 -1.41
C ALA A 30 -15.00 10.55 -2.69
N LEU A 31 -15.20 9.28 -3.02
CA LEU A 31 -16.01 8.87 -4.17
C LEU A 31 -17.48 9.33 -4.04
N ARG A 32 -18.04 9.25 -2.85
CA ARG A 32 -19.40 9.73 -2.57
C ARG A 32 -19.52 11.24 -2.64
N GLU A 33 -18.53 11.98 -2.13
CA GLU A 33 -18.47 13.44 -2.26
C GLU A 33 -18.37 13.88 -3.72
N MET A 34 -17.74 13.08 -4.59
CA MET A 34 -17.75 13.26 -6.05
C MET A 34 -19.07 12.85 -6.71
N GLY A 35 -20.07 12.40 -5.94
CA GLY A 35 -21.41 12.05 -6.47
C GLY A 35 -21.52 10.64 -7.02
N HIS A 36 -20.62 9.71 -6.67
CA HIS A 36 -20.70 8.32 -7.07
C HIS A 36 -21.45 7.45 -6.04
N ASP A 37 -22.05 6.36 -6.51
CA ASP A 37 -22.67 5.33 -5.67
C ASP A 37 -21.68 4.19 -5.40
N VAL A 38 -21.09 4.16 -4.20
CA VAL A 38 -20.24 3.03 -3.77
C VAL A 38 -21.14 1.90 -3.27
N VAL A 39 -21.40 0.93 -4.14
CA VAL A 39 -22.38 -0.15 -3.92
C VAL A 39 -21.88 -1.26 -3.02
N ALA A 40 -20.57 -1.51 -2.99
CA ALA A 40 -19.97 -2.52 -2.14
C ALA A 40 -18.49 -2.21 -1.82
N TRP A 41 -18.09 -2.65 -0.63
CA TRP A 41 -16.71 -2.85 -0.24
C TRP A 41 -16.44 -4.34 -0.12
N VAL A 42 -15.51 -4.85 -0.93
CA VAL A 42 -15.15 -6.28 -1.00
C VAL A 42 -13.82 -6.51 -0.30
N LEU A 43 -13.80 -7.47 0.62
CA LEU A 43 -12.60 -7.91 1.33
C LEU A 43 -12.31 -9.37 1.03
N PRO A 44 -11.04 -9.79 0.98
CA PRO A 44 -10.70 -11.19 0.94
C PRO A 44 -10.96 -11.84 2.31
N ARG A 45 -11.65 -12.96 2.31
CA ARG A 45 -11.69 -13.80 3.50
C ARG A 45 -10.32 -14.44 3.68
N ARG A 46 -9.62 -14.10 4.76
CA ARG A 46 -8.30 -14.65 5.09
C ARG A 46 -8.43 -15.84 6.02
N PRO A 47 -8.36 -17.10 5.54
CA PRO A 47 -8.39 -18.29 6.41
C PRO A 47 -7.16 -18.38 7.32
N GLN A 48 -6.06 -17.78 6.90
CA GLN A 48 -4.72 -17.94 7.48
C GLN A 48 -4.38 -16.96 8.62
N LEU A 49 -5.26 -15.99 8.91
CA LEU A 49 -5.04 -15.04 9.99
C LEU A 49 -5.58 -15.50 11.35
N ARG A 50 -6.14 -16.72 11.44
CA ARG A 50 -6.72 -17.24 12.71
C ARG A 50 -5.70 -17.33 13.85
N ASP A 51 -4.42 -17.50 13.52
CA ASP A 51 -3.34 -17.70 14.49
C ASP A 51 -2.34 -16.52 14.54
N ARG A 52 -2.65 -15.41 13.87
CA ARG A 52 -1.84 -14.18 13.93
C ARG A 52 -2.56 -13.11 14.74
N PRO A 53 -1.81 -12.27 15.50
CA PRO A 53 -2.43 -11.14 16.19
C PRO A 53 -3.19 -10.28 15.20
N THR A 54 -4.35 -9.78 15.61
CA THR A 54 -5.15 -8.84 14.85
C THR A 54 -4.26 -7.68 14.38
N PRO A 55 -4.26 -7.36 13.07
CA PRO A 55 -3.46 -6.26 12.58
C PRO A 55 -3.75 -4.97 13.37
N PRO A 56 -2.80 -4.04 13.49
CA PRO A 56 -2.99 -2.79 14.25
C PRO A 56 -4.22 -1.97 13.83
N TRP A 57 -4.73 -2.17 12.61
CA TRP A 57 -5.95 -1.54 12.07
C TRP A 57 -7.25 -2.26 12.45
N GLY A 58 -7.18 -3.29 13.27
CA GLY A 58 -8.36 -3.95 13.84
C GLY A 58 -9.08 -4.92 12.90
N GLU A 59 -10.11 -5.57 13.44
CA GLU A 59 -11.05 -6.36 12.66
C GLU A 59 -12.12 -5.46 12.04
N THR A 60 -12.43 -5.70 10.78
CA THR A 60 -13.60 -5.07 10.15
C THR A 60 -14.85 -5.68 10.75
N THR A 61 -15.63 -4.87 11.42
CA THR A 61 -16.90 -5.24 12.03
C THR A 61 -18.03 -4.44 11.39
N ASP A 62 -19.26 -4.86 11.63
CA ASP A 62 -20.47 -4.10 11.28
C ASP A 62 -20.49 -2.67 11.87
N LYS A 63 -19.79 -2.45 12.99
CA LYS A 63 -19.65 -1.13 13.63
C LYS A 63 -18.65 -0.22 12.96
N THR A 64 -17.70 -0.77 12.20
CA THR A 64 -16.63 -0.03 11.53
C THR A 64 -16.87 0.09 10.03
N ALA A 65 -17.82 -0.63 9.46
CA ALA A 65 -18.15 -0.55 8.04
C ALA A 65 -18.75 0.83 7.70
N PRO A 66 -18.37 1.44 6.57
CA PRO A 66 -18.97 2.70 6.11
C PRO A 66 -20.48 2.55 5.95
N GLN A 67 -21.25 3.49 6.49
CA GLN A 67 -22.72 3.43 6.44
C GLN A 67 -23.22 3.40 4.99
N GLY A 68 -24.20 2.56 4.71
CA GLY A 68 -24.83 2.45 3.39
C GLY A 68 -23.95 1.82 2.31
N VAL A 69 -22.90 1.08 2.70
CA VAL A 69 -22.07 0.26 1.79
C VAL A 69 -22.23 -1.21 2.19
N ASN A 70 -22.48 -2.06 1.22
CA ASN A 70 -22.48 -3.49 1.46
C ASN A 70 -21.06 -3.99 1.68
N VAL A 71 -20.80 -4.64 2.81
CA VAL A 71 -19.51 -5.30 3.07
C VAL A 71 -19.60 -6.76 2.68
N ILE A 72 -18.71 -7.18 1.77
CA ILE A 72 -18.73 -8.52 1.20
C ILE A 72 -17.39 -9.20 1.43
N LEU A 73 -17.41 -10.41 1.98
CA LEU A 73 -16.23 -11.24 2.17
C LEU A 73 -16.12 -12.28 1.04
N ALA A 74 -15.21 -12.05 0.08
CA ALA A 74 -14.90 -13.02 -0.96
C ALA A 74 -14.05 -14.15 -0.37
N ARG A 75 -14.39 -15.42 -0.63
CA ARG A 75 -13.66 -16.59 -0.11
C ARG A 75 -12.35 -16.80 -0.85
N ASP A 76 -12.40 -16.61 -2.17
CA ASP A 76 -11.26 -16.67 -3.06
C ASP A 76 -11.51 -15.84 -4.33
N LYS A 77 -10.52 -15.80 -5.22
CA LYS A 77 -10.60 -15.02 -6.45
C LYS A 77 -11.71 -15.46 -7.42
N ALA A 78 -12.16 -16.72 -7.35
CA ALA A 78 -13.22 -17.23 -8.23
C ALA A 78 -14.59 -16.65 -7.87
N ASP A 79 -14.78 -16.18 -6.65
CA ASP A 79 -16.01 -15.50 -6.24
C ASP A 79 -16.16 -14.10 -6.87
N LEU A 80 -15.08 -13.49 -7.36
CA LEU A 80 -15.08 -12.07 -7.77
C LEU A 80 -15.93 -11.82 -9.02
N ALA A 81 -15.77 -12.62 -10.08
CA ALA A 81 -16.51 -12.39 -11.33
C ALA A 81 -18.04 -12.53 -11.15
N PRO A 82 -18.58 -13.60 -10.54
CA PRO A 82 -20.02 -13.67 -10.29
C PRO A 82 -20.51 -12.56 -9.35
N LEU A 83 -19.73 -12.19 -8.34
CA LEU A 83 -20.04 -11.07 -7.45
C LEU A 83 -20.16 -9.74 -8.20
N LEU A 84 -19.15 -9.42 -8.99
CA LEU A 84 -19.14 -8.18 -9.78
C LEU A 84 -20.26 -8.14 -10.81
N ARG A 85 -20.57 -9.27 -11.47
CA ARG A 85 -21.74 -9.36 -12.37
C ARG A 85 -23.05 -9.05 -11.66
N GLY A 86 -23.22 -9.50 -10.42
CA GLY A 86 -24.41 -9.20 -9.62
C GLY A 86 -24.49 -7.75 -9.13
N LEU A 87 -23.35 -7.09 -8.97
CA LEU A 87 -23.26 -5.70 -8.51
C LEU A 87 -23.32 -4.69 -9.67
N GLU A 88 -23.04 -5.11 -10.91
CA GLU A 88 -23.04 -4.29 -12.12
C GLU A 88 -22.26 -2.97 -11.96
N PRO A 89 -20.94 -3.01 -11.59
CA PRO A 89 -20.17 -1.81 -11.39
C PRO A 89 -19.81 -1.13 -12.71
N ASP A 90 -19.80 0.20 -12.70
CA ASP A 90 -19.17 0.99 -13.76
C ASP A 90 -17.63 0.93 -13.65
N VAL A 91 -17.11 0.96 -12.44
CA VAL A 91 -15.67 0.89 -12.13
C VAL A 91 -15.43 0.00 -10.91
N VAL A 92 -14.33 -0.74 -10.94
CA VAL A 92 -13.75 -1.40 -9.77
C VAL A 92 -12.47 -0.66 -9.37
N ILE A 93 -12.37 -0.28 -8.11
CA ILE A 93 -11.20 0.36 -7.51
C ILE A 93 -10.56 -0.60 -6.52
N THR A 94 -9.26 -0.89 -6.68
CA THR A 94 -8.53 -1.79 -5.79
C THR A 94 -7.38 -1.09 -5.08
N TRP A 95 -7.11 -1.50 -3.85
CA TRP A 95 -5.91 -1.13 -3.11
C TRP A 95 -5.50 -2.23 -2.12
N GLY A 96 -4.22 -2.65 -2.22
CA GLY A 96 -3.66 -3.64 -1.30
C GLY A 96 -4.38 -4.99 -1.32
N PHE A 97 -4.99 -5.35 -2.45
CA PHE A 97 -5.70 -6.60 -2.58
C PHE A 97 -4.71 -7.74 -2.92
N PRO A 98 -4.73 -8.87 -2.20
CA PRO A 98 -3.66 -9.86 -2.27
C PRO A 98 -3.77 -10.81 -3.47
N TRP A 99 -4.83 -10.72 -4.26
CA TRP A 99 -5.07 -11.61 -5.40
C TRP A 99 -5.03 -10.84 -6.70
N LYS A 100 -4.52 -11.46 -7.76
CA LYS A 100 -4.78 -11.02 -9.12
C LYS A 100 -6.28 -11.19 -9.40
N LEU A 101 -6.92 -10.16 -9.95
CA LEU A 101 -8.26 -10.30 -10.47
C LEU A 101 -8.24 -11.25 -11.68
N PRO A 102 -9.09 -12.28 -11.70
CA PRO A 102 -9.16 -13.15 -12.87
C PRO A 102 -9.70 -12.38 -14.10
N PRO A 103 -9.31 -12.79 -15.33
CA PRO A 103 -9.72 -12.07 -16.55
C PRO A 103 -11.22 -11.83 -16.66
N ASP A 104 -12.02 -12.82 -16.30
CA ASP A 104 -13.49 -12.73 -16.34
C ASP A 104 -14.09 -11.78 -15.28
N ALA A 105 -13.32 -11.39 -14.26
CA ALA A 105 -13.67 -10.33 -13.32
C ALA A 105 -13.21 -8.94 -13.82
N LEU A 106 -12.05 -8.88 -14.52
CA LEU A 106 -11.56 -7.63 -15.13
C LEU A 106 -12.49 -7.12 -16.23
N ASP A 107 -13.15 -8.02 -16.95
CA ASP A 107 -14.05 -7.70 -18.06
C ASP A 107 -15.47 -7.23 -17.62
N VAL A 108 -15.79 -7.31 -16.31
CA VAL A 108 -17.15 -6.95 -15.84
C VAL A 108 -17.39 -5.45 -15.79
N PRO A 109 -16.52 -4.60 -15.22
CA PRO A 109 -16.80 -3.18 -15.06
C PRO A 109 -16.80 -2.45 -16.40
N ARG A 110 -17.80 -1.58 -16.62
CA ARG A 110 -17.97 -0.84 -17.88
C ARG A 110 -16.73 -0.02 -18.28
N TYR A 111 -16.08 0.63 -17.33
CA TYR A 111 -14.88 1.47 -17.54
C TYR A 111 -13.59 0.77 -17.09
N GLY A 112 -13.70 -0.50 -16.68
CA GLY A 112 -12.59 -1.33 -16.27
C GLY A 112 -12.26 -1.24 -14.77
N SER A 113 -11.19 -1.93 -14.40
CA SER A 113 -10.66 -1.97 -13.03
C SER A 113 -9.39 -1.15 -12.94
N VAL A 114 -9.23 -0.42 -11.84
CA VAL A 114 -8.02 0.37 -11.54
C VAL A 114 -7.46 -0.03 -10.19
N ASN A 115 -6.14 0.02 -10.08
CA ASN A 115 -5.42 -0.26 -8.84
C ASN A 115 -4.60 0.97 -8.41
N LEU A 116 -4.64 1.24 -7.11
CA LEU A 116 -3.71 2.14 -6.48
C LEU A 116 -2.49 1.35 -6.03
N HIS A 117 -1.34 1.74 -6.56
CA HIS A 117 -0.05 1.15 -6.21
C HIS A 117 0.91 2.22 -5.70
N PRO A 118 1.41 2.11 -4.46
CA PRO A 118 2.26 3.14 -3.87
C PRO A 118 3.73 2.98 -4.31
N ALA A 119 3.99 3.12 -5.61
CA ALA A 119 5.31 3.05 -6.23
C ALA A 119 5.40 3.88 -7.52
N PRO A 120 6.63 4.25 -7.95
CA PRO A 120 6.89 4.91 -9.23
C PRO A 120 6.92 3.88 -10.37
N LEU A 121 5.77 3.25 -10.69
CA LEU A 121 5.72 2.27 -11.75
C LEU A 121 6.45 2.74 -13.02
N PRO A 122 7.28 1.86 -13.63
CA PRO A 122 7.35 0.39 -13.47
C PRO A 122 8.28 -0.12 -12.33
N ARG A 123 8.93 0.76 -11.54
CA ARG A 123 9.70 0.34 -10.37
C ARG A 123 8.78 -0.16 -9.26
N HIS A 124 9.27 -1.13 -8.49
CA HIS A 124 8.62 -1.66 -7.28
C HIS A 124 7.21 -2.23 -7.51
N ARG A 125 6.97 -2.93 -8.63
CA ARG A 125 5.78 -3.78 -8.76
C ARG A 125 5.79 -4.83 -7.65
N GLY A 126 4.62 -5.20 -7.11
CA GLY A 126 4.55 -6.27 -6.11
C GLY A 126 4.00 -5.85 -4.75
N PRO A 127 4.13 -6.72 -3.71
CA PRO A 127 3.33 -6.61 -2.49
C PRO A 127 3.75 -5.53 -1.50
N ILE A 128 5.03 -5.13 -1.42
CA ILE A 128 5.52 -4.20 -0.38
C ILE A 128 6.34 -3.02 -0.96
N PRO A 129 5.79 -2.25 -1.91
CA PRO A 129 6.53 -1.23 -2.65
C PRO A 129 7.10 -0.11 -1.77
N MET A 130 6.35 0.40 -0.78
CA MET A 130 6.83 1.45 0.12
C MET A 130 8.03 0.97 0.96
N SER A 131 8.02 -0.30 1.37
CA SER A 131 9.15 -0.88 2.11
C SER A 131 10.41 -0.97 1.24
N TRP A 132 10.25 -1.26 -0.05
CA TRP A 132 11.37 -1.25 -0.99
C TRP A 132 11.88 0.15 -1.30
N ALA A 133 11.01 1.16 -1.35
CA ALA A 133 11.44 2.55 -1.48
C ALA A 133 12.37 2.97 -0.30
N LEU A 134 12.01 2.60 0.93
CA LEU A 134 12.88 2.81 2.09
C LEU A 134 14.17 2.00 2.00
N ARG A 135 14.09 0.71 1.64
CA ARG A 135 15.25 -0.16 1.48
C ARG A 135 16.26 0.38 0.49
N GLU A 136 15.80 0.94 -0.62
CA GLU A 136 16.65 1.51 -1.68
C GLU A 136 17.08 2.96 -1.41
N GLY A 137 16.59 3.57 -0.33
CA GLY A 137 16.95 4.92 0.08
C GLY A 137 16.27 6.01 -0.75
N ASP A 138 15.11 5.73 -1.31
CA ASP A 138 14.31 6.73 -2.00
C ASP A 138 13.94 7.87 -1.04
N THR A 139 13.85 9.09 -1.57
CA THR A 139 13.50 10.29 -0.81
C THR A 139 12.01 10.65 -0.90
N GLU A 140 11.27 9.93 -1.74
CA GLU A 140 9.85 10.14 -1.98
C GLU A 140 9.13 8.80 -2.08
N PHE A 141 7.92 8.71 -1.50
CA PHE A 141 6.95 7.70 -1.87
C PHE A 141 6.19 8.18 -3.11
N PHE A 142 5.90 7.26 -3.99
CA PHE A 142 5.04 7.53 -5.14
C PHE A 142 3.65 6.96 -4.94
N VAL A 143 2.70 7.53 -5.65
CA VAL A 143 1.33 7.07 -5.75
C VAL A 143 1.00 6.94 -7.22
N THR A 144 0.65 5.76 -7.66
CA THR A 144 0.29 5.47 -9.05
C THR A 144 -1.07 4.84 -9.12
N TRP A 145 -1.99 5.48 -9.84
CA TRP A 145 -3.22 4.86 -10.32
C TRP A 145 -2.97 4.29 -11.70
N HIS A 146 -3.21 3.00 -11.87
CA HIS A 146 -3.06 2.32 -13.16
C HIS A 146 -4.26 1.43 -13.46
N ARG A 147 -4.51 1.16 -14.74
CA ARG A 147 -5.48 0.14 -15.15
C ARG A 147 -4.98 -1.23 -14.70
N MET A 148 -5.89 -2.10 -14.34
CA MET A 148 -5.53 -3.49 -14.07
C MET A 148 -5.56 -4.29 -15.37
N ASP A 149 -4.61 -5.22 -15.46
CA ASP A 149 -4.53 -6.25 -16.51
C ASP A 149 -4.33 -7.63 -15.86
N ALA A 150 -3.98 -8.64 -16.67
CA ALA A 150 -3.83 -10.01 -16.20
C ALA A 150 -2.60 -10.23 -15.30
N ASP A 151 -1.64 -9.29 -15.32
CA ASP A 151 -0.42 -9.37 -14.51
C ASP A 151 -0.45 -8.39 -13.33
N LEU A 152 0.51 -8.53 -12.39
CA LEU A 152 0.56 -7.66 -11.22
C LEU A 152 1.25 -6.35 -11.58
N ASP A 153 0.53 -5.24 -11.37
CA ASP A 153 1.02 -3.87 -11.44
C ASP A 153 1.66 -3.50 -12.79
N THR A 154 1.21 -4.13 -13.90
CA THR A 154 1.76 -3.96 -15.26
C THR A 154 0.93 -3.05 -16.16
N GLY A 155 -0.32 -2.82 -15.82
CA GLY A 155 -1.26 -2.07 -16.63
C GLY A 155 -0.90 -0.58 -16.80
N PRO A 156 -1.47 0.07 -17.83
CA PRO A 156 -1.16 1.47 -18.16
C PRO A 156 -1.46 2.45 -17.03
N ILE A 157 -0.59 3.45 -16.88
CA ILE A 157 -0.68 4.48 -15.83
C ILE A 157 -1.74 5.52 -16.21
N LEU A 158 -2.63 5.82 -15.28
CA LEU A 158 -3.65 6.87 -15.42
C LEU A 158 -3.25 8.18 -14.74
N ALA A 159 -2.64 8.08 -13.56
CA ALA A 159 -2.15 9.24 -12.83
C ALA A 159 -1.04 8.83 -11.86
N GLN A 160 -0.08 9.72 -11.64
CA GLN A 160 1.02 9.49 -10.71
C GLN A 160 1.42 10.80 -10.03
N THR A 161 1.81 10.71 -8.77
CA THR A 161 2.41 11.80 -7.99
C THR A 161 3.36 11.24 -6.94
N SER A 162 4.09 12.12 -6.26
CA SER A 162 4.97 11.73 -5.15
C SER A 162 4.68 12.53 -3.88
N VAL A 163 5.11 11.97 -2.75
CA VAL A 163 5.12 12.62 -1.44
C VAL A 163 6.48 12.40 -0.78
N PRO A 164 7.08 13.41 -0.15
CA PRO A 164 8.39 13.27 0.51
C PRO A 164 8.36 12.19 1.59
N ILE A 165 9.47 11.48 1.77
CA ILE A 165 9.72 10.61 2.93
C ILE A 165 10.39 11.45 4.01
N LEU A 166 9.77 11.56 5.17
CA LEU A 166 10.32 12.31 6.30
C LEU A 166 11.09 11.36 7.23
N ASP A 167 12.22 11.81 7.75
CA ASP A 167 13.10 10.96 8.57
C ASP A 167 12.51 10.59 9.93
N GLU A 168 11.68 11.46 10.48
CA GLU A 168 10.99 11.24 11.74
C GLU A 168 9.84 10.24 11.66
N GLU A 169 9.35 9.94 10.46
CA GLU A 169 8.28 8.97 10.26
C GLU A 169 8.84 7.55 10.21
N THR A 170 8.42 6.72 11.15
CA THR A 170 8.94 5.36 11.33
C THR A 170 7.88 4.27 11.22
N THR A 171 6.60 4.65 11.11
CA THR A 171 5.47 3.73 11.05
C THR A 171 4.54 4.03 9.88
N ILE A 172 3.75 3.02 9.49
CA ILE A 172 2.72 3.20 8.46
C ILE A 172 1.64 4.21 8.87
N PHE A 173 1.40 4.39 10.17
CA PHE A 173 0.42 5.36 10.68
C PHE A 173 0.88 6.81 10.52
N GLU A 174 2.20 7.03 10.47
CA GLU A 174 2.80 8.34 10.22
C GLU A 174 2.90 8.63 8.73
N MET A 175 3.40 7.68 7.93
CA MET A 175 3.62 7.81 6.49
C MET A 175 2.30 7.71 5.69
N GLY A 176 1.44 6.76 6.07
CA GLY A 176 0.26 6.35 5.33
C GLY A 176 -0.74 7.46 5.04
N PRO A 177 -1.09 8.34 5.99
CA PRO A 177 -2.08 9.40 5.75
C PRO A 177 -1.75 10.33 4.60
N ARG A 178 -0.46 10.68 4.41
CA ARG A 178 -0.03 11.55 3.30
C ARG A 178 -0.09 10.83 1.94
N VAL A 179 0.29 9.56 1.92
CA VAL A 179 0.18 8.70 0.73
C VAL A 179 -1.29 8.51 0.35
N LEU A 180 -2.16 8.28 1.36
CA LEU A 180 -3.61 8.15 1.16
C LEU A 180 -4.22 9.45 0.63
N GLN A 181 -3.87 10.60 1.20
CA GLN A 181 -4.39 11.89 0.74
C GLN A 181 -3.98 12.16 -0.70
N ALA A 182 -2.70 11.99 -1.04
CA ALA A 182 -2.22 12.14 -2.42
C ALA A 182 -2.93 11.18 -3.40
N SER A 183 -3.31 9.99 -2.93
CA SER A 183 -4.07 9.03 -3.72
C SER A 183 -5.49 9.52 -4.01
N ILE A 184 -6.15 10.09 -3.00
CA ILE A 184 -7.50 10.66 -3.11
C ILE A 184 -7.49 11.89 -4.03
N ASP A 185 -6.49 12.75 -3.92
CA ASP A 185 -6.35 13.96 -4.73
C ASP A 185 -6.22 13.65 -6.24
N LEU A 186 -5.74 12.46 -6.59
CA LEU A 186 -5.66 12.01 -7.97
C LEU A 186 -6.95 11.39 -8.51
N LEU A 187 -7.91 10.97 -7.66
CA LEU A 187 -9.13 10.27 -8.08
C LEU A 187 -9.94 11.05 -9.14
N PRO A 188 -10.18 12.36 -9.03
CA PRO A 188 -10.94 13.10 -10.03
C PRO A 188 -10.33 12.95 -11.43
N ARG A 189 -9.01 13.08 -11.55
CA ARG A 189 -8.29 12.90 -12.81
C ARG A 189 -8.38 11.47 -13.35
N VAL A 190 -8.29 10.47 -12.46
CA VAL A 190 -8.42 9.06 -12.84
C VAL A 190 -9.80 8.79 -13.42
N LEU A 191 -10.86 9.22 -12.73
CA LEU A 191 -12.24 9.01 -13.16
C LEU A 191 -12.56 9.76 -14.48
N GLU A 192 -12.05 10.98 -14.64
CA GLU A 192 -12.16 11.74 -15.90
C GLU A 192 -11.51 10.99 -17.07
N ARG A 193 -10.30 10.46 -16.90
CA ARG A 193 -9.61 9.67 -17.92
C ARG A 193 -10.36 8.36 -18.25
N LEU A 194 -10.91 7.69 -17.25
CA LEU A 194 -11.75 6.51 -17.46
C LEU A 194 -13.01 6.85 -18.27
N ALA A 195 -13.68 7.96 -17.94
CA ALA A 195 -14.87 8.44 -18.66
C ALA A 195 -14.57 8.76 -20.13
N ALA A 196 -13.40 9.33 -20.39
CA ALA A 196 -12.94 9.65 -21.74
C ALA A 196 -12.51 8.41 -22.56
N GLY A 197 -12.51 7.22 -21.96
CA GLY A 197 -12.01 5.99 -22.60
C GLY A 197 -10.49 6.01 -22.81
N ASP A 198 -9.76 6.83 -22.04
CA ASP A 198 -8.30 6.95 -22.15
C ASP A 198 -7.64 5.62 -21.72
N PRO A 199 -6.80 5.01 -22.56
CA PRO A 199 -6.14 3.75 -22.22
C PRO A 199 -5.08 3.89 -21.14
N GLY A 200 -4.58 5.08 -20.86
CA GLY A 200 -3.42 5.34 -19.99
C GLY A 200 -2.08 5.30 -20.72
N GLU A 201 -1.02 5.70 -20.03
CA GLU A 201 0.35 5.61 -20.53
C GLU A 201 0.90 4.18 -20.31
N PRO A 202 1.31 3.46 -21.37
CA PRO A 202 1.95 2.15 -21.22
C PRO A 202 3.20 2.24 -20.34
N GLN A 203 3.38 1.30 -19.44
CA GLN A 203 4.59 1.24 -18.63
C GLN A 203 5.79 0.79 -19.48
N PRO A 204 6.94 1.47 -19.42
CA PRO A 204 8.16 1.00 -20.07
C PRO A 204 8.63 -0.30 -19.41
N THR A 205 9.34 -1.13 -20.19
CA THR A 205 10.01 -2.33 -19.66
C THR A 205 11.32 -1.97 -18.96
N GLU A 206 11.97 -0.89 -19.42
CA GLU A 206 13.19 -0.36 -18.81
C GLU A 206 12.90 0.20 -17.42
N GLY A 207 13.76 -0.11 -16.45
CA GLY A 207 13.61 0.31 -15.05
C GLY A 207 12.55 -0.46 -14.25
N ALA A 208 11.90 -1.46 -14.84
CA ALA A 208 10.97 -2.30 -14.11
C ALA A 208 11.67 -3.11 -13.01
N SER A 209 11.13 -3.09 -11.79
CA SER A 209 11.63 -3.88 -10.67
C SER A 209 10.49 -4.50 -9.86
N TRP A 210 10.85 -5.48 -9.00
CA TRP A 210 9.90 -6.23 -8.19
C TRP A 210 10.13 -6.00 -6.71
N ALA A 211 9.13 -5.54 -6.00
CA ALA A 211 9.09 -5.33 -4.56
C ALA A 211 8.45 -6.53 -3.85
N GLY A 212 9.16 -7.66 -3.86
CA GLY A 212 8.79 -8.89 -3.17
C GLY A 212 8.89 -8.79 -1.65
N PHE A 213 8.41 -9.82 -0.93
CA PHE A 213 8.65 -9.92 0.51
C PHE A 213 10.14 -10.00 0.83
N PHE A 214 10.54 -9.51 2.00
CA PHE A 214 11.93 -9.50 2.41
C PHE A 214 12.44 -10.90 2.72
N GLU A 215 13.68 -11.14 2.31
CA GLU A 215 14.47 -12.34 2.52
C GLU A 215 15.16 -12.31 3.90
N GLU A 216 15.59 -13.48 4.39
CA GLU A 216 16.27 -13.65 5.68
C GLU A 216 17.54 -12.80 5.81
N ASP A 217 18.29 -12.64 4.70
CA ASP A 217 19.53 -11.85 4.68
C ASP A 217 19.28 -10.37 5.03
N TYR A 218 18.09 -9.86 4.75
CA TYR A 218 17.71 -8.50 5.09
C TYR A 218 17.15 -8.38 6.53
N ALA A 219 16.98 -9.49 7.23
CA ALA A 219 16.43 -9.53 8.59
C ALA A 219 17.47 -9.26 9.70
N THR A 220 18.74 -9.10 9.38
CA THR A 220 19.79 -8.82 10.37
C THR A 220 20.44 -7.47 10.08
N ILE A 221 20.64 -6.67 11.13
CA ILE A 221 21.33 -5.37 11.02
C ILE A 221 22.84 -5.64 10.90
N ASP A 222 23.44 -5.08 9.85
CA ASP A 222 24.89 -5.01 9.68
C ASP A 222 25.38 -3.62 10.11
N TRP A 223 26.03 -3.54 11.25
CA TRP A 223 26.54 -2.29 11.82
C TRP A 223 27.66 -1.63 11.03
N SER A 224 28.24 -2.32 10.04
CA SER A 224 29.22 -1.72 9.13
C SER A 224 28.58 -0.81 8.06
N ARG A 225 27.27 -0.86 7.91
CA ARG A 225 26.52 0.02 7.01
C ARG A 225 26.37 1.41 7.60
N THR A 226 25.95 2.37 6.79
CA THR A 226 25.68 3.74 7.22
C THR A 226 24.48 3.82 8.17
N ALA A 227 24.48 4.83 9.06
CA ALA A 227 23.35 5.08 9.95
C ALA A 227 22.03 5.23 9.17
N ARG A 228 22.08 5.88 8.01
CA ARG A 228 20.93 6.07 7.11
C ARG A 228 20.40 4.73 6.58
N GLU A 229 21.26 3.85 6.12
CA GLU A 229 20.84 2.54 5.59
C GLU A 229 20.21 1.66 6.69
N ILE A 230 20.77 1.67 7.89
CA ILE A 230 20.22 0.94 9.04
C ILE A 230 18.87 1.54 9.47
N HIS A 231 18.77 2.86 9.53
CA HIS A 231 17.51 3.55 9.82
C HIS A 231 16.42 3.18 8.81
N ASN A 232 16.75 3.20 7.54
CA ASN A 232 15.84 2.81 6.47
C ASN A 232 15.47 1.33 6.53
N GLN A 233 16.40 0.44 6.89
CA GLN A 233 16.11 -0.98 7.10
C GLN A 233 15.06 -1.17 8.20
N VAL A 234 15.22 -0.52 9.35
CA VAL A 234 14.27 -0.60 10.47
C VAL A 234 12.89 -0.10 10.05
N ARG A 235 12.82 1.05 9.37
CA ARG A 235 11.58 1.63 8.86
C ARG A 235 10.92 0.74 7.81
N ALA A 236 11.70 0.17 6.89
CA ALA A 236 11.22 -0.74 5.86
C ALA A 236 10.52 -1.96 6.46
N TRP A 237 11.10 -2.55 7.49
CA TRP A 237 10.49 -3.65 8.24
C TRP A 237 9.26 -3.22 9.03
N ALA A 238 9.26 -2.04 9.62
CA ALA A 238 8.13 -1.52 10.42
C ALA A 238 6.85 -1.35 9.59
N ILE A 239 6.96 -1.10 8.28
CA ILE A 239 5.81 -0.94 7.38
C ILE A 239 5.57 -2.13 6.45
N ALA A 240 6.44 -3.14 6.48
CA ALA A 240 6.30 -4.32 5.64
C ALA A 240 5.14 -5.21 6.10
N PHE A 241 4.17 -5.45 5.22
CA PHE A 241 3.11 -6.43 5.43
C PHE A 241 3.60 -7.82 5.00
N GLN A 242 4.59 -8.36 5.73
CA GLN A 242 5.13 -9.69 5.45
C GLN A 242 4.07 -10.76 5.70
N THR A 243 3.86 -11.63 4.73
CA THR A 243 3.04 -12.84 4.86
C THR A 243 3.88 -14.09 5.06
N GLU A 244 5.18 -13.99 4.78
CA GLU A 244 6.16 -15.05 4.99
C GLU A 244 6.63 -15.10 6.45
N PRO A 245 7.17 -16.23 6.91
CA PRO A 245 7.60 -16.40 8.32
C PRO A 245 8.86 -15.59 8.68
N VAL A 246 9.48 -14.90 7.73
CA VAL A 246 10.66 -14.07 7.98
C VAL A 246 10.24 -12.82 8.75
N ASP A 247 10.94 -12.56 9.85
CA ASP A 247 10.76 -11.39 10.72
C ASP A 247 12.07 -10.63 10.89
N GLY A 248 12.00 -9.35 11.25
CA GLY A 248 13.18 -8.51 11.43
C GLY A 248 12.84 -7.03 11.66
N PRO A 249 13.84 -6.16 11.69
CA PRO A 249 15.26 -6.49 11.70
C PRO A 249 15.77 -6.82 13.09
N PHE A 250 16.72 -7.72 13.18
CA PHE A 250 17.35 -8.14 14.42
C PHE A 250 18.76 -7.58 14.54
N ALA A 251 19.20 -7.36 15.79
CA ALA A 251 20.55 -7.01 16.15
C ALA A 251 20.99 -7.74 17.41
N ASP A 252 22.29 -7.95 17.57
CA ASP A 252 22.89 -8.36 18.83
C ASP A 252 23.34 -7.12 19.60
N LEU A 253 22.67 -6.84 20.72
CA LEU A 253 22.98 -5.74 21.62
C LEU A 253 23.35 -6.31 22.99
N ASP A 254 24.56 -6.01 23.47
CA ASP A 254 25.09 -6.48 24.77
C ASP A 254 24.96 -8.01 24.95
N GLY A 255 25.19 -8.76 23.87
CA GLY A 255 25.10 -10.23 23.87
C GLY A 255 23.68 -10.80 23.85
N LYS A 256 22.68 -9.97 23.62
CA LYS A 256 21.28 -10.40 23.45
C LYS A 256 20.81 -10.07 22.03
N ARG A 257 20.18 -11.04 21.38
CA ARG A 257 19.47 -10.81 20.12
C ARG A 257 18.14 -10.13 20.40
N VAL A 258 17.91 -8.98 19.77
CA VAL A 258 16.68 -8.20 19.90
C VAL A 258 16.16 -7.82 18.53
N LYS A 259 14.85 -7.61 18.42
CA LYS A 259 14.25 -6.97 17.26
C LYS A 259 14.27 -5.46 17.45
N VAL A 260 14.85 -4.73 16.51
CA VAL A 260 14.91 -3.27 16.54
C VAL A 260 13.65 -2.72 15.88
N LYS A 261 12.83 -2.00 16.65
CA LYS A 261 11.54 -1.48 16.22
C LYS A 261 11.61 -0.04 15.72
N ARG A 262 12.50 0.77 16.37
CA ARG A 262 12.64 2.18 16.03
C ARG A 262 14.04 2.67 16.28
N THR A 263 14.53 3.50 15.38
CA THR A 263 15.83 4.19 15.48
C THR A 263 15.66 5.67 15.20
N SER A 264 16.68 6.46 15.57
CA SER A 264 16.77 7.88 15.22
C SER A 264 18.16 8.19 14.67
N LEU A 265 18.24 9.09 13.71
CA LEU A 265 19.51 9.59 13.15
C LEU A 265 20.12 10.72 13.97
N THR A 266 19.36 11.26 14.92
CA THR A 266 19.80 12.30 15.84
C THR A 266 19.49 11.87 17.28
N ASP A 267 20.25 12.41 18.25
CA ASP A 267 19.96 12.15 19.67
C ASP A 267 18.52 12.60 20.00
N PRO A 268 17.63 11.67 20.39
CA PRO A 268 16.25 12.02 20.73
C PRO A 268 16.13 12.70 22.12
N GLY A 269 17.21 12.73 22.91
CA GLY A 269 17.23 13.39 24.23
C GLY A 269 16.46 12.64 25.32
N ASP A 270 16.03 11.40 25.08
CA ASP A 270 15.26 10.55 26.00
C ASP A 270 16.11 9.48 26.73
N GLY A 271 17.43 9.49 26.49
CA GLY A 271 18.37 8.52 27.03
C GLY A 271 18.51 7.23 26.21
N SER A 272 17.95 7.20 24.99
CA SER A 272 18.16 6.09 24.06
C SER A 272 19.65 5.84 23.80
N PRO A 273 20.11 4.56 23.80
CA PRO A 273 21.51 4.25 23.57
C PRO A 273 21.91 4.55 22.12
N ALA A 274 23.10 5.18 21.95
CA ALA A 274 23.74 5.33 20.67
C ALA A 274 24.56 4.06 20.34
N HIS A 275 24.58 3.71 19.05
CA HIS A 275 25.39 2.61 18.52
C HIS A 275 26.22 3.11 17.33
N GLU A 276 27.50 2.68 17.27
CA GLU A 276 28.41 3.03 16.16
C GLU A 276 27.98 2.32 14.87
N THR A 277 28.11 3.03 13.76
CA THR A 277 27.80 2.56 12.40
C THR A 277 28.99 2.81 11.47
N GLY A 278 28.90 2.43 10.21
CA GLY A 278 29.96 2.63 9.24
C GLY A 278 30.34 4.09 8.96
N ASP A 279 29.47 5.06 9.29
CA ASP A 279 29.66 6.47 8.98
C ASP A 279 29.36 7.43 10.17
N GLY A 280 29.06 6.88 11.35
CA GLY A 280 28.73 7.70 12.53
C GLY A 280 27.94 6.92 13.56
N GLN A 281 26.92 7.55 14.12
CA GLN A 281 26.09 6.95 15.17
C GLN A 281 24.61 6.91 14.78
N ILE A 282 23.90 5.91 15.33
CA ILE A 282 22.45 5.78 15.29
C ILE A 282 21.92 5.51 16.70
N TRP A 283 20.78 6.09 17.05
CA TRP A 283 20.13 5.88 18.34
C TRP A 283 19.07 4.79 18.22
N ILE A 284 19.09 3.82 19.16
CA ILE A 284 18.13 2.73 19.24
C ILE A 284 17.01 3.14 20.20
N VAL A 285 15.87 3.52 19.65
CA VAL A 285 14.77 4.11 20.44
C VAL A 285 13.85 3.05 21.01
N GLU A 286 13.65 1.94 20.28
CA GLU A 286 12.73 0.88 20.71
C GLU A 286 13.21 -0.49 20.24
N THR A 287 13.15 -1.46 21.15
CA THR A 287 13.45 -2.87 20.86
C THR A 287 12.38 -3.79 21.44
N GLU A 288 12.31 -5.00 20.90
CA GLU A 288 11.42 -6.07 21.35
C GLU A 288 12.21 -7.37 21.46
N GLU A 289 11.93 -8.21 22.47
CA GLU A 289 12.51 -9.55 22.52
C GLU A 289 11.95 -10.37 21.35
N PRO A 290 12.80 -11.19 20.67
CA PRO A 290 12.30 -12.06 19.61
C PRO A 290 11.22 -13.00 20.12
N ALA A 291 10.18 -13.24 19.33
CA ALA A 291 9.20 -14.26 19.65
C ALA A 291 9.89 -15.63 19.76
N SER A 292 9.64 -16.34 20.84
CA SER A 292 10.21 -17.65 21.17
C SER A 292 9.69 -18.76 20.25
#